data_93402bc0854644166b49bff3782f9fbb
#
_entry.id   93402bc0854644166b49bff3782f9fbb
#
_cell.length_a   1.000
_cell.length_b   1.000
_cell.length_c   1.000
_cell.angle_alpha   90.00
_cell.angle_beta   90.00
_cell.angle_gamma   90.00
#
_symmetry.space_group_name_H-M   'P 1'
#
loop_
_entity.id
_entity.type
_entity.pdbx_description
1 polymer ?
#
loop_
_entity_poly.entity_id
_entity_poly.type
_entity_poly.pdbx_seq_one_letter_code
_entity_poly.pdbx_strand_id
1 'polypeptide(L)'
;MKTTLQLATLAVALAALAGCASQTPVASTPAPASTAAPAAAPAPTPAAPAAAAAPAATAAQVFFAVLPESGRIHAFGDTKNYFDFLSHGEVTLTRTQIGAGPGGRTVVYGITNDDVKANKPSLGEQVMGGSLPAAAGFYGEAFKNNRFYVFGDLKDMKDFIAFGEVPYSYTDIGAGPKGETLVYVMNKDSYAKGKPQDRSDRFKSLRMASK
;
A
#
# COMPACT_ATOMS: atom_id res chain seq x y z
N MET A 1 -42.19 -4.48 -36.80
CA MET A 1 -42.26 -3.11 -36.27
C MET A 1 -40.89 -2.53 -36.27
N LYS A 2 -40.65 -1.50 -37.05
CA LYS A 2 -39.38 -0.82 -37.28
C LYS A 2 -39.25 0.28 -36.21
N THR A 3 -38.17 0.31 -35.43
CA THR A 3 -37.88 1.40 -34.50
C THR A 3 -36.56 2.04 -34.94
N THR A 4 -36.66 3.30 -35.27
CA THR A 4 -35.68 4.20 -35.86
C THR A 4 -34.62 4.62 -34.84
N LEU A 5 -33.36 4.57 -35.28
CA LEU A 5 -32.16 5.07 -34.63
C LEU A 5 -32.06 6.59 -34.81
N GLN A 6 -32.04 7.37 -33.75
CA GLN A 6 -31.72 8.80 -33.79
C GLN A 6 -30.27 9.05 -33.38
N LEU A 7 -29.47 9.54 -34.34
CA LEU A 7 -28.14 10.10 -34.11
C LEU A 7 -28.32 11.56 -33.62
N ALA A 8 -27.77 11.87 -32.46
CA ALA A 8 -27.58 13.23 -31.96
C ALA A 8 -26.11 13.60 -32.07
N THR A 9 -25.77 14.45 -33.03
CA THR A 9 -24.47 15.10 -33.20
C THR A 9 -24.39 16.30 -32.26
N LEU A 10 -23.39 16.32 -31.35
CA LEU A 10 -23.08 17.46 -30.50
C LEU A 10 -21.78 18.09 -30.99
N ALA A 11 -21.87 19.30 -31.50
CA ALA A 11 -20.73 20.13 -31.91
C ALA A 11 -20.16 20.84 -30.69
N VAL A 12 -18.84 20.71 -30.47
CA VAL A 12 -18.09 21.43 -29.41
C VAL A 12 -17.32 22.57 -30.07
N ALA A 13 -17.61 23.80 -29.64
CA ALA A 13 -16.92 25.01 -30.07
C ALA A 13 -15.63 25.21 -29.28
N LEU A 14 -14.52 25.43 -29.97
CA LEU A 14 -13.21 25.84 -29.44
C LEU A 14 -13.24 27.35 -29.15
N ALA A 15 -12.93 27.76 -27.92
CA ALA A 15 -12.58 29.15 -27.58
C ALA A 15 -11.11 29.19 -27.14
N ALA A 16 -10.26 29.82 -27.95
CA ALA A 16 -8.88 30.14 -27.65
C ALA A 16 -8.83 31.48 -26.89
N LEU A 17 -8.19 31.52 -25.74
CA LEU A 17 -7.82 32.76 -25.05
C LEU A 17 -6.30 32.80 -24.86
N ALA A 18 -5.64 33.61 -25.69
CA ALA A 18 -4.25 33.99 -25.53
C ALA A 18 -4.16 35.15 -24.54
N GLY A 19 -3.40 34.99 -23.47
CA GLY A 19 -3.08 36.03 -22.49
C GLY A 19 -1.58 36.09 -22.24
N CYS A 20 -0.85 36.97 -22.97
CA CYS A 20 0.53 37.32 -22.65
C CYS A 20 0.53 38.36 -21.52
N ALA A 21 1.19 38.07 -20.40
CA ALA A 21 1.57 39.07 -19.40
C ALA A 21 3.10 39.08 -19.30
N SER A 22 3.70 40.13 -19.82
CA SER A 22 5.12 40.46 -19.69
C SER A 22 5.38 40.99 -18.27
N GLN A 23 6.29 40.35 -17.50
CA GLN A 23 6.81 40.89 -16.27
C GLN A 23 8.24 41.40 -16.48
N THR A 24 8.44 42.67 -16.25
CA THR A 24 9.73 43.39 -16.27
C THR A 24 10.54 43.01 -15.00
N PRO A 25 11.88 42.86 -15.12
CA PRO A 25 12.72 42.61 -13.94
C PRO A 25 12.99 43.93 -13.17
N VAL A 26 12.72 43.93 -11.88
CA VAL A 26 13.09 44.99 -10.96
C VAL A 26 14.51 44.72 -10.47
N ALA A 27 15.41 45.69 -10.71
CA ALA A 27 16.78 45.69 -10.24
C ALA A 27 16.82 45.86 -8.71
N SER A 28 17.46 44.94 -8.01
CA SER A 28 17.71 45.04 -6.56
C SER A 28 19.03 45.75 -6.28
N THR A 29 18.96 46.82 -5.57
CA THR A 29 20.09 47.61 -5.04
C THR A 29 20.79 46.84 -3.91
N PRO A 30 22.13 46.80 -3.83
CA PRO A 30 22.83 46.14 -2.73
C PRO A 30 22.82 47.00 -1.46
N ALA A 31 22.43 46.41 -0.33
CA ALA A 31 22.52 47.00 1.00
C ALA A 31 23.93 46.83 1.61
N PRO A 32 24.39 47.76 2.46
CA PRO A 32 25.76 47.77 2.98
C PRO A 32 26.02 46.68 4.02
N ALA A 33 27.22 46.13 4.01
CA ALA A 33 27.73 45.13 4.94
C ALA A 33 27.74 45.67 6.39
N SER A 34 27.04 44.97 7.28
CA SER A 34 27.13 45.14 8.72
C SER A 34 28.19 44.20 9.29
N THR A 35 29.22 44.76 9.87
CA THR A 35 30.30 44.08 10.57
C THR A 35 29.76 43.48 11.87
N ALA A 36 29.59 42.19 11.97
CA ALA A 36 29.22 41.48 13.20
C ALA A 36 30.46 40.99 13.95
N ALA A 37 30.52 41.30 15.24
CA ALA A 37 31.55 40.83 16.18
C ALA A 37 31.49 39.30 16.38
N PRO A 38 32.59 38.64 16.77
CA PRO A 38 32.64 37.20 16.96
C PRO A 38 31.82 36.77 18.18
N ALA A 39 30.75 36.01 17.95
CA ALA A 39 29.98 35.37 19.00
C ALA A 39 30.70 34.12 19.52
N ALA A 40 30.78 34.02 20.85
CA ALA A 40 31.37 32.90 21.56
C ALA A 40 30.71 31.56 21.16
N ALA A 41 31.54 30.54 20.98
CA ALA A 41 31.10 29.17 20.67
C ALA A 41 30.21 28.60 21.78
N PRO A 42 29.04 28.01 21.45
CA PRO A 42 28.26 27.29 22.45
C PRO A 42 28.95 25.97 22.82
N ALA A 43 28.93 25.64 24.11
CA ALA A 43 29.46 24.38 24.66
C ALA A 43 28.72 23.17 24.06
N PRO A 44 29.40 22.01 23.89
CA PRO A 44 28.78 20.83 23.34
C PRO A 44 27.70 20.31 24.28
N THR A 45 26.45 20.33 23.79
CA THR A 45 25.30 19.66 24.43
C THR A 45 25.58 18.14 24.43
N PRO A 46 25.35 17.42 25.55
CA PRO A 46 25.48 15.96 25.55
C PRO A 46 24.52 15.36 24.54
N ALA A 47 25.05 14.60 23.60
CA ALA A 47 24.25 13.85 22.64
C ALA A 47 23.35 12.88 23.39
N ALA A 48 22.03 13.03 23.24
CA ALA A 48 21.08 12.03 23.68
C ALA A 48 21.43 10.68 23.02
N PRO A 49 21.32 9.55 23.74
CA PRO A 49 21.61 8.23 23.17
C PRO A 49 20.75 8.04 21.92
N ALA A 50 21.38 7.83 20.79
CA ALA A 50 20.72 7.50 19.54
C ALA A 50 19.92 6.20 19.78
N ALA A 51 18.59 6.29 19.69
CA ALA A 51 17.74 5.14 19.70
C ALA A 51 18.23 4.21 18.57
N ALA A 52 18.65 3.00 18.94
CA ALA A 52 19.13 2.01 18.00
C ALA A 52 18.04 1.79 16.94
N ALA A 53 18.33 2.16 15.70
CA ALA A 53 17.42 1.90 14.60
C ALA A 53 17.23 0.38 14.50
N ALA A 54 15.98 -0.07 14.57
CA ALA A 54 15.66 -1.47 14.38
C ALA A 54 16.28 -1.94 13.03
N PRO A 55 16.87 -3.14 12.98
CA PRO A 55 17.49 -3.64 11.75
C PRO A 55 16.46 -3.63 10.62
N ALA A 56 16.84 -3.09 9.47
CA ALA A 56 16.00 -3.09 8.29
C ALA A 56 15.63 -4.53 7.94
N ALA A 57 14.34 -4.80 7.74
CA ALA A 57 13.87 -6.13 7.37
C ALA A 57 14.54 -6.57 6.07
N THR A 58 15.16 -7.73 6.07
CA THR A 58 15.81 -8.31 4.87
C THR A 58 14.83 -9.04 3.98
N ALA A 59 13.67 -9.43 4.50
CA ALA A 59 12.60 -10.11 3.78
C ALA A 59 11.24 -9.92 4.48
N ALA A 60 10.16 -9.90 3.70
CA ALA A 60 8.81 -9.74 4.23
C ALA A 60 8.28 -11.04 4.83
N GLN A 61 7.90 -11.00 6.09
CA GLN A 61 7.22 -12.11 6.78
C GLN A 61 5.73 -12.12 6.49
N VAL A 62 5.13 -10.95 6.36
CA VAL A 62 3.70 -10.76 6.09
C VAL A 62 3.48 -9.67 5.07
N PHE A 63 2.39 -9.78 4.33
CA PHE A 63 1.88 -8.71 3.49
C PHE A 63 0.36 -8.81 3.35
N PHE A 64 -0.32 -7.67 3.43
CA PHE A 64 -1.77 -7.61 3.40
C PHE A 64 -2.27 -6.63 2.34
N ALA A 65 -3.41 -6.93 1.73
CA ALA A 65 -4.08 -6.05 0.78
C ALA A 65 -5.59 -6.03 0.97
N VAL A 66 -6.21 -4.90 0.71
CA VAL A 66 -7.67 -4.79 0.55
C VAL A 66 -7.95 -4.23 -0.84
N LEU A 67 -8.81 -4.92 -1.58
CA LEU A 67 -9.12 -4.65 -2.98
C LEU A 67 -10.62 -4.30 -3.12
N PRO A 68 -11.01 -3.06 -2.81
CA PRO A 68 -12.39 -2.61 -2.97
C PRO A 68 -12.78 -2.48 -4.45
N GLU A 69 -14.08 -2.43 -4.71
CA GLU A 69 -14.64 -2.25 -6.07
C GLU A 69 -14.25 -0.91 -6.70
N SER A 70 -13.85 0.08 -5.92
CA SER A 70 -13.34 1.37 -6.40
C SER A 70 -12.06 1.27 -7.23
N GLY A 71 -11.46 0.08 -7.32
CA GLY A 71 -10.26 -0.19 -8.09
C GLY A 71 -8.94 0.25 -7.42
N ARG A 72 -8.99 0.88 -6.25
CA ARG A 72 -7.79 1.18 -5.45
C ARG A 72 -7.23 -0.10 -4.82
N ILE A 73 -5.95 -0.08 -4.51
CA ILE A 73 -5.29 -1.13 -3.75
C ILE A 73 -4.88 -0.52 -2.41
N HIS A 74 -5.39 -1.04 -1.30
CA HIS A 74 -4.87 -0.70 0.02
C HIS A 74 -3.88 -1.78 0.42
N ALA A 75 -2.64 -1.38 0.75
CA ALA A 75 -1.54 -2.32 1.00
C ALA A 75 -0.88 -2.03 2.36
N PHE A 76 -0.61 -3.10 3.13
CA PHE A 76 -0.11 -3.01 4.50
C PHE A 76 1.06 -3.98 4.69
N GLY A 77 2.14 -3.50 5.29
CA GLY A 77 3.29 -4.30 5.68
C GLY A 77 3.21 -4.83 7.12
N ASP A 78 2.16 -4.46 7.86
CA ASP A 78 1.96 -4.82 9.26
C ASP A 78 0.52 -5.21 9.55
N THR A 79 0.34 -6.01 10.61
CA THR A 79 -0.96 -6.54 11.01
C THR A 79 -1.87 -5.48 11.63
N LYS A 80 -1.29 -4.51 12.36
CA LYS A 80 -2.08 -3.50 13.07
C LYS A 80 -2.86 -2.63 12.09
N ASN A 81 -2.17 -1.99 11.15
CA ASN A 81 -2.82 -1.15 10.14
C ASN A 81 -3.83 -1.95 9.29
N TYR A 82 -3.52 -3.21 8.98
CA TYR A 82 -4.44 -4.07 8.24
C TYR A 82 -5.74 -4.33 9.01
N PHE A 83 -5.67 -4.71 10.28
CA PHE A 83 -6.86 -4.97 11.09
C PHE A 83 -7.63 -3.69 11.45
N ASP A 84 -6.94 -2.59 11.68
CA ASP A 84 -7.58 -1.28 11.83
C ASP A 84 -8.40 -0.93 10.59
N PHE A 85 -7.83 -1.14 9.40
CA PHE A 85 -8.54 -0.90 8.14
C PHE A 85 -9.74 -1.82 7.95
N LEU A 86 -9.63 -3.12 8.25
CA LEU A 86 -10.77 -4.05 8.16
C LEU A 86 -11.90 -3.72 9.13
N SER A 87 -11.57 -3.08 10.25
CA SER A 87 -12.53 -2.73 11.30
C SER A 87 -13.22 -1.39 11.05
N HIS A 88 -12.47 -0.39 10.56
CA HIS A 88 -12.91 1.00 10.48
C HIS A 88 -12.98 1.54 9.04
N GLY A 89 -12.40 0.85 8.05
CA GLY A 89 -12.31 1.31 6.66
C GLY A 89 -11.20 2.33 6.41
N GLU A 90 -10.44 2.68 7.43
CA GLU A 90 -9.36 3.66 7.37
C GLU A 90 -8.22 3.33 8.34
N VAL A 91 -7.06 3.95 8.13
CA VAL A 91 -5.92 3.94 9.05
C VAL A 91 -5.41 5.36 9.25
N THR A 92 -4.76 5.59 10.39
CA THR A 92 -4.33 6.93 10.82
C THR A 92 -3.35 7.60 9.87
N LEU A 93 -2.43 6.82 9.30
CA LEU A 93 -1.38 7.33 8.42
C LEU A 93 -1.36 6.54 7.12
N THR A 94 -1.38 7.27 6.01
CA THR A 94 -1.31 6.67 4.68
C THR A 94 -0.33 7.41 3.78
N ARG A 95 0.22 6.68 2.81
CA ARG A 95 0.95 7.25 1.67
C ARG A 95 0.32 6.74 0.39
N THR A 96 -0.08 7.66 -0.48
CA THR A 96 -0.77 7.32 -1.72
C THR A 96 0.17 7.48 -2.91
N GLN A 97 0.22 6.46 -3.76
CA GLN A 97 0.96 6.47 -5.01
C GLN A 97 0.00 6.26 -6.17
N ILE A 98 -0.23 7.31 -6.93
CA ILE A 98 -1.16 7.29 -8.09
C ILE A 98 -0.49 6.55 -9.23
N GLY A 99 -1.19 5.57 -9.83
CA GLY A 99 -0.71 4.82 -10.98
C GLY A 99 0.40 3.80 -10.70
N ALA A 100 0.82 3.62 -9.43
CA ALA A 100 1.92 2.72 -9.07
C ALA A 100 1.53 1.23 -9.00
N GLY A 101 0.24 0.94 -8.96
CA GLY A 101 -0.24 -0.43 -8.91
C GLY A 101 -0.40 -1.06 -10.29
N PRO A 102 -0.60 -2.39 -10.33
CA PRO A 102 -0.86 -3.12 -11.56
C PRO A 102 -2.03 -2.51 -12.35
N GLY A 103 -1.85 -2.37 -13.66
CA GLY A 103 -2.84 -1.74 -14.53
C GLY A 103 -3.04 -0.25 -14.28
N GLY A 104 -2.05 0.45 -13.72
CA GLY A 104 -2.13 1.89 -13.44
C GLY A 104 -3.04 2.24 -12.26
N ARG A 105 -3.38 1.29 -11.40
CA ARG A 105 -4.23 1.53 -10.23
C ARG A 105 -3.49 2.34 -9.17
N THR A 106 -4.22 3.16 -8.45
CA THR A 106 -3.70 3.87 -7.27
C THR A 106 -3.50 2.90 -6.12
N VAL A 107 -2.33 2.98 -5.46
CA VAL A 107 -2.03 2.23 -4.24
C VAL A 107 -2.02 3.18 -3.05
N VAL A 108 -2.72 2.80 -1.99
CA VAL A 108 -2.76 3.49 -0.70
C VAL A 108 -2.09 2.58 0.32
N TYR A 109 -0.94 3.00 0.80
CA TYR A 109 -0.18 2.24 1.80
C TYR A 109 -0.54 2.71 3.20
N GLY A 110 -0.91 1.77 4.08
CA GLY A 110 -0.89 2.03 5.52
C GLY A 110 0.57 2.09 6.00
N ILE A 111 0.93 3.18 6.66
CA ILE A 111 2.29 3.43 7.13
C ILE A 111 2.31 3.66 8.65
N THR A 112 3.46 3.46 9.26
CA THR A 112 3.66 3.65 10.70
C THR A 112 4.28 5.03 11.01
N ASN A 113 4.19 5.45 12.27
CA ASN A 113 4.92 6.65 12.73
C ASN A 113 6.44 6.54 12.50
N ASP A 114 6.97 5.32 12.59
CA ASP A 114 8.41 5.10 12.39
C ASP A 114 8.80 5.24 10.92
N ASP A 115 7.94 4.82 9.99
CA ASP A 115 8.13 5.06 8.56
C ASP A 115 8.15 6.57 8.24
N VAL A 116 7.27 7.34 8.90
CA VAL A 116 7.24 8.81 8.75
C VAL A 116 8.51 9.45 9.31
N LYS A 117 8.90 9.12 10.55
CA LYS A 117 10.09 9.65 11.20
C LYS A 117 11.38 9.32 10.45
N ALA A 118 11.48 8.08 9.96
CA ALA A 118 12.64 7.62 9.22
C ALA A 118 12.69 8.16 7.77
N ASN A 119 11.59 8.73 7.28
CA ASN A 119 11.40 9.15 5.89
C ASN A 119 11.79 8.04 4.89
N LYS A 120 11.39 6.81 5.18
CA LYS A 120 11.70 5.62 4.38
C LYS A 120 10.43 5.00 3.83
N PRO A 121 10.52 4.23 2.73
CA PRO A 121 9.41 3.40 2.27
C PRO A 121 8.98 2.40 3.34
N SER A 122 7.68 2.28 3.57
CA SER A 122 7.10 1.26 4.46
C SER A 122 7.36 -0.15 3.93
N LEU A 123 7.20 -1.17 4.78
CA LEU A 123 7.31 -2.57 4.33
C LEU A 123 6.32 -2.87 3.19
N GLY A 124 5.10 -2.31 3.25
CA GLY A 124 4.11 -2.46 2.17
C GLY A 124 4.58 -1.89 0.83
N GLU A 125 5.20 -0.70 0.84
CA GLU A 125 5.77 -0.07 -0.36
C GLU A 125 6.93 -0.90 -0.92
N GLN A 126 7.82 -1.38 -0.06
CA GLN A 126 8.96 -2.19 -0.46
C GLN A 126 8.53 -3.52 -1.09
N VAL A 127 7.53 -4.18 -0.51
CA VAL A 127 6.97 -5.42 -1.05
C VAL A 127 6.31 -5.20 -2.40
N MET A 128 5.41 -4.21 -2.51
CA MET A 128 4.72 -3.90 -3.77
C MET A 128 5.72 -3.48 -4.85
N GLY A 129 6.67 -2.61 -4.52
CA GLY A 129 7.71 -2.14 -5.42
C GLY A 129 8.77 -3.20 -5.79
N GLY A 130 8.77 -4.35 -5.13
CA GLY A 130 9.68 -5.47 -5.44
C GLY A 130 11.09 -5.34 -4.84
N SER A 131 11.34 -4.33 -4.01
CA SER A 131 12.64 -4.15 -3.34
C SER A 131 12.81 -5.05 -2.10
N LEU A 132 11.72 -5.62 -1.56
CA LEU A 132 11.74 -6.55 -0.44
C LEU A 132 11.19 -7.91 -0.87
N PRO A 133 12.01 -8.99 -0.86
CA PRO A 133 11.56 -10.34 -1.19
C PRO A 133 10.73 -10.94 -0.03
N ALA A 134 10.04 -12.05 -0.31
CA ALA A 134 9.37 -12.85 0.71
C ALA A 134 10.39 -13.61 1.57
N ALA A 135 10.12 -13.69 2.87
CA ALA A 135 10.85 -14.57 3.77
C ALA A 135 10.41 -16.05 3.64
N ALA A 136 11.21 -16.96 4.13
CA ALA A 136 10.77 -18.33 4.33
C ALA A 136 9.56 -18.34 5.30
N GLY A 137 8.48 -19.05 4.91
CA GLY A 137 7.23 -19.04 5.68
C GLY A 137 6.40 -17.74 5.54
N PHE A 138 6.56 -17.06 4.41
CA PHE A 138 5.75 -15.89 4.06
C PHE A 138 4.25 -16.17 4.22
N TYR A 139 3.52 -15.18 4.73
CA TYR A 139 2.07 -15.19 4.83
C TYR A 139 1.51 -13.94 4.17
N GLY A 140 0.67 -14.13 3.16
CA GLY A 140 -0.07 -13.06 2.51
C GLY A 140 -1.57 -13.19 2.73
N GLU A 141 -2.27 -12.06 2.82
CA GLU A 141 -3.72 -12.07 2.88
C GLU A 141 -4.29 -10.91 2.06
N ALA A 142 -5.28 -11.19 1.22
CA ALA A 142 -6.03 -10.18 0.50
C ALA A 142 -7.52 -10.29 0.84
N PHE A 143 -8.16 -9.15 1.09
CA PHE A 143 -9.61 -9.07 1.27
C PHE A 143 -10.26 -8.46 0.02
N LYS A 144 -11.20 -9.20 -0.58
CA LYS A 144 -11.92 -8.77 -1.78
C LYS A 144 -13.29 -9.42 -1.82
N ASN A 145 -14.33 -8.65 -2.10
CA ASN A 145 -15.70 -9.14 -2.31
C ASN A 145 -16.17 -10.08 -1.18
N ASN A 146 -16.01 -9.65 0.06
CA ASN A 146 -16.38 -10.42 1.26
C ASN A 146 -15.69 -11.79 1.39
N ARG A 147 -14.46 -11.90 0.87
CA ARG A 147 -13.64 -13.12 0.95
C ARG A 147 -12.22 -12.78 1.37
N PHE A 148 -11.65 -13.62 2.20
CA PHE A 148 -10.24 -13.60 2.53
C PHE A 148 -9.50 -14.58 1.62
N TYR A 149 -8.53 -14.10 0.87
CA TYR A 149 -7.62 -14.90 0.07
C TYR A 149 -6.30 -15.02 0.81
N VAL A 150 -5.87 -16.24 1.11
CA VAL A 150 -4.68 -16.51 1.93
C VAL A 150 -3.61 -17.15 1.06
N PHE A 151 -2.41 -16.57 1.10
CA PHE A 151 -1.26 -16.91 0.27
C PHE A 151 -0.10 -17.41 1.12
N GLY A 152 0.63 -18.40 0.62
CA GLY A 152 1.92 -18.83 1.16
C GLY A 152 3.09 -18.42 0.27
N ASP A 153 2.79 -17.73 -0.85
CA ASP A 153 3.78 -17.26 -1.81
C ASP A 153 3.47 -15.82 -2.22
N LEU A 154 4.50 -14.97 -2.23
CA LEU A 154 4.34 -13.54 -2.56
C LEU A 154 4.06 -13.33 -4.06
N LYS A 155 4.59 -14.19 -4.92
CA LYS A 155 4.34 -14.11 -6.36
C LYS A 155 2.86 -14.38 -6.63
N ASP A 156 2.31 -15.47 -6.08
CA ASP A 156 0.89 -15.82 -6.22
C ASP A 156 -0.01 -14.68 -5.73
N MET A 157 0.37 -14.00 -4.64
CA MET A 157 -0.37 -12.84 -4.12
C MET A 157 -0.28 -11.63 -5.05
N LYS A 158 0.89 -11.31 -5.60
CA LYS A 158 1.05 -10.22 -6.56
C LYS A 158 0.27 -10.48 -7.86
N ASP A 159 0.29 -11.71 -8.36
CA ASP A 159 -0.47 -12.12 -9.53
C ASP A 159 -1.98 -11.97 -9.27
N PHE A 160 -2.46 -12.37 -8.08
CA PHE A 160 -3.85 -12.15 -7.68
C PHE A 160 -4.20 -10.65 -7.60
N ILE A 161 -3.34 -9.83 -7.01
CA ILE A 161 -3.56 -8.37 -6.95
C ILE A 161 -3.61 -7.78 -8.38
N ALA A 162 -2.79 -8.28 -9.29
CA ALA A 162 -2.72 -7.79 -10.66
C ALA A 162 -3.92 -8.23 -11.52
N PHE A 163 -4.24 -9.51 -11.49
CA PHE A 163 -5.16 -10.15 -12.44
C PHE A 163 -6.45 -10.66 -11.79
N GLY A 164 -6.46 -10.88 -10.48
CA GLY A 164 -7.62 -11.40 -9.75
C GLY A 164 -7.83 -12.90 -9.91
N GLU A 165 -6.89 -13.63 -10.51
CA GLU A 165 -7.01 -15.03 -10.82
C GLU A 165 -6.50 -15.93 -9.69
N VAL A 166 -7.18 -17.06 -9.49
CA VAL A 166 -6.85 -18.09 -8.50
C VAL A 166 -6.78 -19.43 -9.23
N PRO A 167 -5.58 -19.89 -9.63
CA PRO A 167 -5.46 -21.10 -10.46
C PRO A 167 -5.85 -22.37 -9.70
N TYR A 168 -5.51 -22.46 -8.43
CA TYR A 168 -5.86 -23.56 -7.52
C TYR A 168 -6.24 -22.99 -6.16
N SER A 169 -7.22 -23.62 -5.50
CA SER A 169 -7.61 -23.21 -4.15
C SER A 169 -8.29 -24.30 -3.35
N TYR A 170 -8.18 -24.20 -2.03
CA TYR A 170 -9.13 -24.78 -1.08
C TYR A 170 -9.97 -23.66 -0.49
N THR A 171 -11.25 -23.94 -0.22
CA THR A 171 -12.20 -22.92 0.24
C THR A 171 -12.93 -23.42 1.48
N ASP A 172 -12.94 -22.57 2.51
CA ASP A 172 -13.73 -22.76 3.73
C ASP A 172 -14.82 -21.70 3.79
N ILE A 173 -16.05 -22.08 3.56
CA ILE A 173 -17.20 -21.17 3.57
C ILE A 173 -17.54 -20.83 5.02
N GLY A 174 -17.71 -19.53 5.30
CA GLY A 174 -18.11 -19.06 6.64
C GLY A 174 -17.02 -19.13 7.72
N ALA A 175 -15.77 -19.42 7.35
CA ALA A 175 -14.66 -19.55 8.29
C ALA A 175 -14.00 -18.21 8.69
N GLY A 176 -14.40 -17.12 8.08
CA GLY A 176 -13.97 -15.76 8.46
C GLY A 176 -14.64 -15.25 9.74
N PRO A 177 -14.11 -14.20 10.37
CA PRO A 177 -14.56 -13.70 11.66
C PRO A 177 -16.01 -13.18 11.67
N LYS A 178 -16.55 -12.78 10.53
CA LYS A 178 -17.94 -12.33 10.35
C LYS A 178 -18.72 -13.24 9.38
N GLY A 179 -18.27 -14.49 9.20
CA GLY A 179 -18.87 -15.43 8.27
C GLY A 179 -18.39 -15.31 6.82
N GLU A 180 -17.32 -14.59 6.57
CA GLU A 180 -16.71 -14.50 5.25
C GLU A 180 -16.13 -15.84 4.82
N THR A 181 -15.94 -16.01 3.52
CA THR A 181 -15.29 -17.19 2.96
C THR A 181 -13.77 -17.03 2.96
N LEU A 182 -13.05 -18.08 3.40
CA LEU A 182 -11.60 -18.20 3.25
C LEU A 182 -11.27 -18.98 1.98
N VAL A 183 -10.38 -18.42 1.17
CA VAL A 183 -9.85 -19.04 -0.05
C VAL A 183 -8.33 -19.16 0.10
N TYR A 184 -7.82 -20.38 0.26
CA TYR A 184 -6.38 -20.63 0.30
C TYR A 184 -5.87 -20.72 -1.13
N VAL A 185 -5.19 -19.68 -1.59
CA VAL A 185 -4.64 -19.62 -2.95
C VAL A 185 -3.38 -20.47 -3.05
N MET A 186 -3.29 -21.26 -4.10
CA MET A 186 -2.26 -22.26 -4.27
C MET A 186 -1.78 -22.30 -5.73
N ASN A 187 -0.57 -22.74 -5.91
CA ASN A 187 -0.05 -23.20 -7.20
C ASN A 187 -0.20 -24.73 -7.32
N LYS A 188 0.16 -25.29 -8.47
CA LYS A 188 0.05 -26.72 -8.74
C LYS A 188 0.76 -27.58 -7.70
N ASP A 189 1.97 -27.20 -7.29
CA ASP A 189 2.80 -27.99 -6.37
C ASP A 189 2.28 -27.96 -4.93
N SER A 190 1.79 -26.80 -4.49
CA SER A 190 1.20 -26.68 -3.17
C SER A 190 -0.17 -27.33 -3.08
N TYR A 191 -0.97 -27.28 -4.16
CA TYR A 191 -2.28 -27.92 -4.22
C TYR A 191 -2.19 -29.45 -4.12
N ALA A 192 -1.16 -30.05 -4.71
CA ALA A 192 -0.91 -31.48 -4.63
C ALA A 192 -0.64 -31.98 -3.18
N LYS A 193 -0.23 -31.08 -2.29
CA LYS A 193 0.04 -31.38 -0.86
C LYS A 193 -1.22 -31.36 0.00
N GLY A 194 -2.37 -30.98 -0.56
CA GLY A 194 -3.63 -30.89 0.15
C GLY A 194 -3.87 -29.51 0.81
N LYS A 195 -4.90 -29.44 1.66
CA LYS A 195 -5.28 -28.21 2.33
C LYS A 195 -4.14 -27.69 3.25
N PRO A 196 -3.77 -26.41 3.15
CA PRO A 196 -2.65 -25.85 3.92
C PRO A 196 -3.07 -25.52 5.35
N GLN A 197 -2.90 -26.46 6.26
CA GLN A 197 -3.30 -26.32 7.67
C GLN A 197 -2.51 -25.22 8.38
N ASP A 198 -1.22 -25.09 8.07
CA ASP A 198 -0.33 -24.04 8.59
C ASP A 198 -0.87 -22.62 8.35
N ARG A 199 -1.39 -22.36 7.13
CA ARG A 199 -1.99 -21.06 6.79
C ARG A 199 -3.34 -20.85 7.47
N SER A 200 -4.14 -21.91 7.62
CA SER A 200 -5.39 -21.86 8.38
C SER A 200 -5.14 -21.49 9.84
N ASP A 201 -4.14 -22.10 10.45
CA ASP A 201 -3.81 -21.84 11.86
C ASP A 201 -3.22 -20.43 12.03
N ARG A 202 -2.40 -19.97 11.07
CA ARG A 202 -1.86 -18.61 11.10
C ARG A 202 -2.95 -17.54 10.90
N PHE A 203 -3.92 -17.78 10.03
CA PHE A 203 -5.09 -16.91 9.87
C PHE A 203 -5.83 -16.70 11.19
N LYS A 204 -6.04 -17.78 11.95
CA LYS A 204 -6.71 -17.73 13.27
C LYS A 204 -5.84 -17.04 14.33
N SER A 205 -4.55 -17.39 14.39
CA SER A 205 -3.62 -16.84 15.40
C SER A 205 -3.45 -15.33 15.27
N LEU A 206 -3.35 -14.79 14.06
CA LEU A 206 -3.24 -13.36 13.82
C LEU A 206 -4.46 -12.59 14.35
N ARG A 207 -5.66 -13.16 14.24
CA ARG A 207 -6.90 -12.55 14.73
C ARG A 207 -7.10 -12.68 16.23
N MET A 208 -6.48 -13.67 16.86
CA MET A 208 -6.45 -13.77 18.33
C MET A 208 -5.51 -12.73 18.95
N ALA A 209 -4.39 -12.46 18.30
CA ALA A 209 -3.39 -11.48 18.76
C ALA A 209 -3.82 -10.01 18.56
N SER A 210 -4.85 -9.76 17.74
CA SER A 210 -5.35 -8.41 17.44
C SER A 210 -6.58 -8.00 18.27
N LYS A 211 -7.03 -8.85 19.20
CA LYS A 211 -8.10 -8.55 20.17
C LYS A 211 -7.51 -8.01 21.46
#